data_ecd2e24e526f7e7250b61fc4840a0164
#
_entry.id   ecd2e24e526f7e7250b61fc4840a0164
#
_cell.length_a   1.000
_cell.length_b   1.000
_cell.length_c   1.000
_cell.angle_alpha   90.00
_cell.angle_beta   90.00
_cell.angle_gamma   90.00
#
_symmetry.space_group_name_H-M   'P 1'
#
loop_
_entity.id
_entity.type
_entity.pdbx_description
1 polymer ?
#
loop_
_entity_poly.entity_id
_entity_poly.type
_entity_poly.pdbx_seq_one_letter_code
_entity_poly.pdbx_strand_id
1 'polypeptide(L)'
;MFCGRTEKEVPLLLQGLDACICSDCIRLAQDYIKDFDKSKAPVVQEKVESEYKPKDIHAHLDQYVIGQDRAKKLLSVAVYNHYKRLNNNLSDDNELELEKSNVLMVGPTGTGKTLLAKTIAKLLKVPFTIVDATVLTEAGYVGEDVESILSRLLQEADYDVAKAERGIVFIDEIDKISRKSDNPSITRDVSGEGVQQAMLKLLEGSVVNVPPQ
;
A
#
# COMPACT_ATOMS: atom_id res chain seq x y z
N MET A 1 -46.70 10.94 3.95
CA MET A 1 -45.95 11.17 2.72
C MET A 1 -44.50 11.51 3.04
N PHE A 2 -43.54 10.97 2.29
CA PHE A 2 -42.08 11.15 2.58
C PHE A 2 -41.62 12.60 2.28
N CYS A 3 -42.03 13.20 1.17
CA CYS A 3 -41.64 14.57 0.77
C CYS A 3 -42.74 15.63 0.91
N GLY A 4 -43.91 15.28 1.40
CA GLY A 4 -45.06 16.19 1.57
C GLY A 4 -45.85 16.55 0.32
N ARG A 5 -45.43 16.12 -0.88
CA ARG A 5 -46.15 16.39 -2.14
C ARG A 5 -47.39 15.53 -2.26
N THR A 6 -48.44 16.10 -2.84
CA THR A 6 -49.71 15.38 -3.05
C THR A 6 -49.67 14.51 -4.30
N GLU A 7 -50.61 13.56 -4.44
CA GLU A 7 -50.73 12.65 -5.60
C GLU A 7 -50.87 13.36 -6.93
N LYS A 8 -51.42 14.58 -6.92
CA LYS A 8 -51.58 15.40 -8.15
C LYS A 8 -50.31 16.09 -8.63
N GLU A 9 -49.26 16.13 -7.76
CA GLU A 9 -48.01 16.83 -8.02
C GLU A 9 -46.86 15.87 -8.44
N VAL A 10 -47.11 14.58 -8.43
CA VAL A 10 -46.09 13.57 -8.72
C VAL A 10 -46.59 12.56 -9.78
N PRO A 11 -45.70 12.11 -10.69
CA PRO A 11 -46.10 11.17 -11.77
C PRO A 11 -46.56 9.80 -11.26
N LEU A 12 -45.99 9.36 -10.11
CA LEU A 12 -46.31 8.07 -9.50
C LEU A 12 -46.14 8.17 -7.99
N LEU A 13 -47.12 7.65 -7.27
CA LEU A 13 -47.09 7.53 -5.80
C LEU A 13 -47.22 6.05 -5.43
N LEU A 14 -46.27 5.49 -4.74
CA LEU A 14 -46.34 4.15 -4.17
C LEU A 14 -46.87 4.25 -2.74
N GLN A 15 -47.93 3.49 -2.45
CA GLN A 15 -48.54 3.40 -1.16
C GLN A 15 -47.98 2.19 -0.37
N GLY A 16 -47.49 2.44 0.84
CA GLY A 16 -47.15 1.43 1.83
C GLY A 16 -48.26 1.33 2.89
N LEU A 17 -48.06 0.51 3.92
CA LEU A 17 -49.04 0.30 5.00
C LEU A 17 -49.40 1.61 5.73
N ASP A 18 -48.39 2.42 6.08
CA ASP A 18 -48.57 3.68 6.82
C ASP A 18 -47.93 4.90 6.16
N ALA A 19 -47.31 4.75 5.01
CA ALA A 19 -46.59 5.82 4.35
C ALA A 19 -46.69 5.70 2.81
N CYS A 20 -46.54 6.86 2.12
CA CYS A 20 -46.47 6.94 0.68
C CYS A 20 -45.15 7.56 0.27
N ILE A 21 -44.55 7.04 -0.81
CA ILE A 21 -43.31 7.57 -1.39
C ILE A 21 -43.51 7.85 -2.88
N CYS A 22 -43.07 8.98 -3.38
CA CYS A 22 -43.16 9.33 -4.80
C CYS A 22 -41.96 8.84 -5.61
N SER A 23 -42.15 8.76 -6.94
CA SER A 23 -41.11 8.31 -7.87
C SER A 23 -39.80 9.12 -7.78
N ASP A 24 -39.87 10.43 -7.51
CA ASP A 24 -38.69 11.25 -7.38
C ASP A 24 -37.89 10.92 -6.09
N CYS A 25 -38.60 10.68 -4.98
CA CYS A 25 -37.97 10.25 -3.74
C CYS A 25 -37.38 8.84 -3.85
N ILE A 26 -37.97 7.97 -4.65
CA ILE A 26 -37.41 6.63 -4.92
C ILE A 26 -36.11 6.77 -5.72
N ARG A 27 -36.06 7.62 -6.77
CA ARG A 27 -34.82 7.87 -7.50
C ARG A 27 -33.73 8.45 -6.61
N LEU A 28 -34.09 9.44 -5.81
CA LEU A 28 -33.14 10.04 -4.85
C LEU A 28 -32.62 8.97 -3.86
N ALA A 29 -33.50 8.15 -3.32
CA ALA A 29 -33.09 7.06 -2.43
C ALA A 29 -32.20 6.02 -3.13
N GLN A 30 -32.51 5.68 -4.39
CA GLN A 30 -31.65 4.78 -5.19
C GLN A 30 -30.26 5.36 -5.41
N ASP A 31 -30.14 6.66 -5.66
CA ASP A 31 -28.85 7.31 -5.84
C ASP A 31 -28.06 7.34 -4.52
N TYR A 32 -28.71 7.62 -3.39
CA TYR A 32 -28.11 7.49 -2.08
C TYR A 32 -27.66 6.06 -1.74
N ILE A 33 -28.47 5.05 -2.08
CA ILE A 33 -28.13 3.64 -1.88
C ILE A 33 -26.93 3.28 -2.74
N LYS A 34 -26.90 3.69 -4.02
CA LYS A 34 -25.75 3.45 -4.92
C LYS A 34 -24.47 4.07 -4.41
N ASP A 35 -24.53 5.30 -3.88
CA ASP A 35 -23.36 5.95 -3.29
C ASP A 35 -22.95 5.31 -1.98
N PHE A 36 -23.91 4.85 -1.17
CA PHE A 36 -23.66 4.11 0.06
C PHE A 36 -23.11 2.70 -0.23
N ASP A 37 -23.60 2.03 -1.26
CA ASP A 37 -23.09 0.74 -1.72
C ASP A 37 -21.72 0.87 -2.35
N LYS A 38 -21.43 1.98 -3.06
CA LYS A 38 -20.05 2.30 -3.51
C LYS A 38 -19.09 2.51 -2.33
N SER A 39 -19.56 3.10 -1.23
CA SER A 39 -18.75 3.26 -0.02
C SER A 39 -18.62 1.97 0.81
N LYS A 40 -19.51 1.00 0.60
CA LYS A 40 -19.54 -0.33 1.22
C LYS A 40 -19.27 -1.48 0.25
N ALA A 41 -19.15 -1.18 -1.05
CA ALA A 41 -18.70 -2.21 -1.98
C ALA A 41 -17.44 -2.84 -1.39
N PRO A 42 -17.39 -4.18 -1.21
CA PRO A 42 -16.12 -4.80 -0.98
C PRO A 42 -15.25 -4.26 -2.09
N VAL A 43 -14.14 -3.62 -1.72
CA VAL A 43 -13.13 -3.16 -2.67
C VAL A 43 -12.93 -4.38 -3.54
N VAL A 44 -13.48 -4.35 -4.77
CA VAL A 44 -13.17 -5.35 -5.78
C VAL A 44 -11.71 -5.08 -6.01
N GLN A 45 -10.89 -5.79 -5.24
CA GLN A 45 -9.46 -5.75 -5.41
C GLN A 45 -9.27 -6.22 -6.85
N GLU A 46 -9.09 -5.28 -7.76
CA GLU A 46 -8.67 -5.61 -9.11
C GLU A 46 -7.51 -6.56 -8.91
N LYS A 47 -7.72 -7.83 -9.26
CA LYS A 47 -6.61 -8.77 -9.34
C LYS A 47 -5.60 -8.05 -10.20
N VAL A 48 -4.50 -7.60 -9.61
CA VAL A 48 -3.34 -7.26 -10.40
C VAL A 48 -2.99 -8.61 -11.00
N GLU A 49 -3.52 -8.85 -12.18
CA GLU A 49 -3.04 -9.93 -13.01
C GLU A 49 -1.58 -9.62 -13.27
N SER A 50 -0.75 -9.98 -12.29
CA SER A 50 0.66 -10.12 -12.54
C SER A 50 0.81 -11.39 -13.38
N GLU A 51 0.37 -11.30 -14.63
CA GLU A 51 0.66 -12.28 -15.67
C GLU A 51 2.18 -12.40 -15.90
N TYR A 52 2.96 -11.49 -15.28
CA TYR A 52 4.40 -11.45 -15.42
C TYR A 52 5.03 -12.64 -14.69
N LYS A 53 5.51 -13.60 -15.45
CA LYS A 53 6.37 -14.66 -14.92
C LYS A 53 7.75 -14.09 -14.52
N PRO A 54 8.51 -14.75 -13.65
CA PRO A 54 9.86 -14.29 -13.28
C PRO A 54 10.76 -13.99 -14.48
N LYS A 55 10.61 -14.73 -15.59
CA LYS A 55 11.34 -14.51 -16.83
C LYS A 55 11.01 -13.17 -17.49
N ASP A 56 9.74 -12.78 -17.45
CA ASP A 56 9.27 -11.53 -18.06
C ASP A 56 9.76 -10.33 -17.24
N ILE A 57 9.71 -10.43 -15.90
CA ILE A 57 10.26 -9.43 -15.01
C ILE A 57 11.77 -9.27 -15.23
N HIS A 58 12.49 -10.39 -15.32
CA HIS A 58 13.93 -10.38 -15.58
C HIS A 58 14.26 -9.73 -16.92
N ALA A 59 13.57 -10.12 -18.00
CA ALA A 59 13.76 -9.56 -19.33
C ALA A 59 13.48 -8.04 -19.38
N HIS A 60 12.48 -7.59 -18.61
CA HIS A 60 12.20 -6.16 -18.47
C HIS A 60 13.34 -5.43 -17.74
N LEU A 61 13.85 -6.01 -16.65
CA LEU A 61 14.97 -5.44 -15.90
C LEU A 61 16.25 -5.35 -16.76
N ASP A 62 16.47 -6.31 -17.66
CA ASP A 62 17.62 -6.32 -18.59
C ASP A 62 17.63 -5.12 -19.54
N GLN A 63 16.48 -4.55 -19.84
CA GLN A 63 16.37 -3.37 -20.69
C GLN A 63 16.87 -2.08 -20.02
N TYR A 64 16.84 -2.03 -18.67
CA TYR A 64 17.15 -0.82 -17.91
C TYR A 64 18.44 -0.92 -17.09
N VAL A 65 18.83 -2.12 -16.68
CA VAL A 65 19.97 -2.34 -15.79
C VAL A 65 20.96 -3.28 -16.44
N ILE A 66 22.16 -2.79 -16.69
CA ILE A 66 23.25 -3.58 -17.29
C ILE A 66 23.93 -4.41 -16.19
N GLY A 67 24.16 -5.69 -16.46
CA GLY A 67 24.75 -6.62 -15.48
C GLY A 67 23.78 -6.97 -14.34
N GLN A 68 24.33 -7.33 -13.17
CA GLN A 68 23.57 -7.69 -11.97
C GLN A 68 22.61 -8.90 -12.15
N ASP A 69 22.95 -9.88 -13.01
CA ASP A 69 22.08 -10.99 -13.41
C ASP A 69 21.56 -11.79 -12.21
N ARG A 70 22.43 -12.02 -11.21
CA ARG A 70 22.03 -12.74 -10.00
C ARG A 70 20.99 -11.96 -9.19
N ALA A 71 21.19 -10.67 -9.00
CA ALA A 71 20.26 -9.80 -8.28
C ALA A 71 18.92 -9.71 -9.01
N LYS A 72 18.94 -9.53 -10.34
CA LYS A 72 17.73 -9.51 -11.18
C LYS A 72 16.92 -10.79 -11.06
N LYS A 73 17.59 -11.97 -11.14
CA LYS A 73 16.91 -13.28 -11.00
C LYS A 73 16.23 -13.42 -9.63
N LEU A 74 16.97 -13.17 -8.56
CA LEU A 74 16.43 -13.27 -7.20
C LEU A 74 15.27 -12.31 -6.98
N LEU A 75 15.43 -11.06 -7.41
CA LEU A 75 14.41 -10.03 -7.26
C LEU A 75 13.15 -10.34 -8.08
N SER A 76 13.32 -10.85 -9.31
CA SER A 76 12.19 -11.27 -10.16
C SER A 76 11.36 -12.39 -9.52
N VAL A 77 12.01 -13.37 -8.88
CA VAL A 77 11.33 -14.45 -8.17
C VAL A 77 10.66 -13.93 -6.89
N ALA A 78 11.36 -13.11 -6.11
CA ALA A 78 10.82 -12.54 -4.87
C ALA A 78 9.55 -11.72 -5.12
N VAL A 79 9.59 -10.86 -6.13
CA VAL A 79 8.45 -10.03 -6.55
C VAL A 79 7.30 -10.90 -7.05
N TYR A 80 7.56 -11.88 -7.88
CA TYR A 80 6.53 -12.82 -8.36
C TYR A 80 5.84 -13.54 -7.19
N ASN A 81 6.63 -14.08 -6.26
CA ASN A 81 6.09 -14.78 -5.08
C ASN A 81 5.26 -13.85 -4.19
N HIS A 82 5.70 -12.60 -4.01
CA HIS A 82 4.96 -11.62 -3.24
C HIS A 82 3.57 -11.35 -3.84
N TYR A 83 3.49 -11.05 -5.14
CA TYR A 83 2.19 -10.78 -5.77
C TYR A 83 1.33 -12.03 -5.92
N LYS A 84 1.94 -13.20 -6.11
CA LYS A 84 1.21 -14.48 -6.08
C LYS A 84 0.58 -14.70 -4.71
N ARG A 85 1.28 -14.38 -3.62
CA ARG A 85 0.73 -14.45 -2.26
C ARG A 85 -0.45 -13.50 -2.09
N LEU A 86 -0.33 -12.24 -2.50
CA LEU A 86 -1.40 -11.25 -2.42
C LEU A 86 -2.66 -11.71 -3.18
N ASN A 87 -2.47 -12.34 -4.33
CA ASN A 87 -3.59 -12.85 -5.12
C ASN A 87 -4.19 -14.14 -4.55
N ASN A 88 -3.39 -15.01 -3.92
CA ASN A 88 -3.86 -16.25 -3.31
C ASN A 88 -4.63 -16.03 -2.00
N ASN A 89 -4.27 -15.01 -1.21
CA ASN A 89 -5.02 -14.66 0.01
C ASN A 89 -6.46 -14.20 -0.28
N LEU A 90 -6.80 -14.00 -1.56
CA LEU A 90 -8.15 -13.67 -2.03
C LEU A 90 -8.99 -14.92 -2.36
N SER A 91 -8.42 -16.13 -2.29
CA SER A 91 -9.09 -17.40 -2.57
C SER A 91 -9.02 -18.31 -1.33
N ASP A 92 -10.19 -18.60 -0.73
CA ASP A 92 -10.35 -19.39 0.50
C ASP A 92 -9.85 -20.87 0.40
N ASP A 93 -9.41 -21.32 -0.76
CA ASP A 93 -9.15 -22.76 -1.04
C ASP A 93 -7.65 -23.16 -1.01
N ASN A 94 -6.73 -22.31 -0.59
CA ASN A 94 -5.30 -22.66 -0.68
C ASN A 94 -4.68 -23.08 0.66
N GLU A 95 -4.31 -24.36 0.74
CA GLU A 95 -3.53 -24.94 1.85
C GLU A 95 -2.06 -24.42 1.94
N LEU A 96 -1.60 -23.60 0.99
CA LEU A 96 -0.24 -23.06 0.94
C LEU A 96 -0.19 -21.62 1.44
N GLU A 97 0.22 -21.46 2.68
CA GLU A 97 0.55 -20.18 3.27
C GLU A 97 1.94 -19.72 2.82
N LEU A 98 1.99 -18.70 1.96
CA LEU A 98 3.25 -18.07 1.54
C LEU A 98 3.58 -16.94 2.52
N GLU A 99 4.69 -17.04 3.21
CA GLU A 99 5.15 -16.01 4.14
C GLU A 99 5.49 -14.69 3.42
N LYS A 100 5.27 -13.56 4.14
CA LYS A 100 5.71 -12.24 3.69
C LYS A 100 7.24 -12.21 3.71
N SER A 101 7.85 -11.80 2.61
CA SER A 101 9.31 -11.62 2.52
C SER A 101 9.68 -10.18 2.19
N ASN A 102 10.67 -9.65 2.89
CA ASN A 102 11.31 -8.39 2.58
C ASN A 102 12.64 -8.67 1.87
N VAL A 103 13.04 -7.79 0.94
CA VAL A 103 14.28 -7.97 0.17
C VAL A 103 15.34 -7.00 0.65
N LEU A 104 16.48 -7.52 1.10
CA LEU A 104 17.66 -6.72 1.45
C LEU A 104 18.61 -6.66 0.25
N MET A 105 18.92 -5.45 -0.20
CA MET A 105 19.84 -5.20 -1.31
C MET A 105 21.15 -4.62 -0.77
N VAL A 106 22.24 -5.37 -0.89
CA VAL A 106 23.58 -4.98 -0.40
C VAL A 106 24.51 -4.75 -1.59
N GLY A 107 25.24 -3.66 -1.55
CA GLY A 107 26.23 -3.32 -2.60
C GLY A 107 26.67 -1.86 -2.56
N PRO A 108 27.78 -1.50 -3.22
CA PRO A 108 28.28 -0.14 -3.29
C PRO A 108 27.26 0.83 -3.88
N THR A 109 27.46 2.13 -3.63
CA THR A 109 26.68 3.19 -4.29
C THR A 109 26.87 3.13 -5.81
N GLY A 110 25.82 3.43 -6.56
CA GLY A 110 25.86 3.44 -8.02
C GLY A 110 25.66 2.07 -8.70
N THR A 111 25.47 0.98 -7.95
CA THR A 111 25.22 -0.36 -8.52
C THR A 111 23.80 -0.60 -9.04
N GLY A 112 22.92 0.40 -8.98
CA GLY A 112 21.58 0.34 -9.55
C GLY A 112 20.51 -0.22 -8.61
N LYS A 113 20.74 -0.30 -7.29
CA LYS A 113 19.76 -0.82 -6.31
C LYS A 113 18.40 -0.11 -6.42
N THR A 114 18.40 1.20 -6.30
CA THR A 114 17.19 2.03 -6.41
C THR A 114 16.55 1.93 -7.80
N LEU A 115 17.37 1.86 -8.87
CA LEU A 115 16.88 1.72 -10.24
C LEU A 115 16.12 0.40 -10.43
N LEU A 116 16.64 -0.70 -9.88
CA LEU A 116 15.98 -2.01 -9.93
C LEU A 116 14.61 -1.95 -9.29
N ALA A 117 14.50 -1.41 -8.08
CA ALA A 117 13.22 -1.29 -7.36
C ALA A 117 12.21 -0.40 -8.10
N LYS A 118 12.68 0.76 -8.59
CA LYS A 118 11.84 1.71 -9.37
C LYS A 118 11.36 1.11 -10.70
N THR A 119 12.19 0.33 -11.36
CA THR A 119 11.83 -0.33 -12.63
C THR A 119 10.77 -1.39 -12.41
N ILE A 120 10.87 -2.16 -11.34
CA ILE A 120 9.84 -3.15 -10.96
C ILE A 120 8.50 -2.48 -10.65
N ALA A 121 8.51 -1.42 -9.83
CA ALA A 121 7.28 -0.71 -9.50
C ALA A 121 6.57 -0.15 -10.74
N LYS A 122 7.36 0.37 -11.71
CA LYS A 122 6.83 0.82 -13.00
C LYS A 122 6.23 -0.31 -13.84
N LEU A 123 6.90 -1.47 -13.90
CA LEU A 123 6.41 -2.64 -14.62
C LEU A 123 5.07 -3.10 -14.05
N LEU A 124 4.98 -3.17 -12.73
CA LEU A 124 3.80 -3.64 -12.01
C LEU A 124 2.69 -2.57 -11.90
N LYS A 125 3.01 -1.32 -12.26
CA LYS A 125 2.09 -0.16 -12.15
C LYS A 125 1.55 0.03 -10.73
N VAL A 126 2.42 -0.15 -9.74
CA VAL A 126 2.08 0.01 -8.32
C VAL A 126 2.70 1.29 -7.75
N PRO A 127 2.10 1.87 -6.69
CA PRO A 127 2.68 3.01 -5.98
C PRO A 127 4.09 2.69 -5.50
N PHE A 128 4.98 3.67 -5.58
CA PHE A 128 6.38 3.51 -5.23
C PHE A 128 6.90 4.72 -4.48
N THR A 129 7.39 4.52 -3.26
CA THR A 129 8.03 5.58 -2.49
C THR A 129 9.46 5.21 -2.11
N ILE A 130 10.31 6.24 -2.05
CA ILE A 130 11.71 6.12 -1.59
C ILE A 130 11.83 6.91 -0.29
N VAL A 131 12.41 6.29 0.71
CA VAL A 131 12.68 6.91 2.00
C VAL A 131 14.14 6.71 2.35
N ASP A 132 14.79 7.78 2.78
CA ASP A 132 16.13 7.74 3.34
C ASP A 132 16.01 7.43 4.85
N ALA A 133 16.63 6.33 5.27
CA ALA A 133 16.57 5.91 6.67
C ALA A 133 17.25 6.91 7.63
N THR A 134 18.12 7.76 7.14
CA THR A 134 18.87 8.73 7.98
C THR A 134 18.02 9.90 8.46
N VAL A 135 16.89 10.18 7.80
CA VAL A 135 15.97 11.27 8.20
C VAL A 135 14.89 10.79 9.16
N LEU A 136 14.80 9.47 9.39
CA LEU A 136 13.79 8.88 10.24
C LEU A 136 14.15 9.02 11.72
N THR A 137 13.14 9.28 12.54
CA THR A 137 13.23 9.34 14.00
C THR A 137 12.12 8.52 14.65
N GLU A 138 12.30 8.22 15.94
CA GLU A 138 11.21 7.64 16.74
C GLU A 138 10.07 8.67 16.89
N ALA A 139 8.82 8.19 16.87
CA ALA A 139 7.63 9.04 16.97
C ALA A 139 7.70 10.00 18.17
N GLY A 140 7.37 11.28 17.92
CA GLY A 140 7.37 12.35 18.93
C GLY A 140 8.68 13.11 19.08
N TYR A 141 9.69 12.84 18.24
CA TYR A 141 10.94 13.60 18.18
C TYR A 141 11.04 14.47 16.93
N VAL A 142 12.02 15.36 16.89
CA VAL A 142 12.27 16.23 15.72
C VAL A 142 12.85 15.38 14.58
N GLY A 143 12.10 15.25 13.50
CA GLY A 143 12.45 14.45 12.33
C GLY A 143 11.18 13.88 11.68
N GLU A 144 11.37 12.95 10.75
CA GLU A 144 10.24 12.24 10.13
C GLU A 144 9.98 10.94 10.91
N ASP A 145 8.75 10.77 11.37
CA ASP A 145 8.36 9.53 12.04
C ASP A 145 8.39 8.36 11.05
N VAL A 146 8.72 7.16 11.55
CA VAL A 146 8.74 5.94 10.73
C VAL A 146 7.37 5.69 10.06
N GLU A 147 6.28 6.07 10.73
CA GLU A 147 4.92 5.98 10.22
C GLU A 147 4.68 6.89 8.99
N SER A 148 5.47 7.95 8.82
CA SER A 148 5.38 8.86 7.65
C SER A 148 5.67 8.14 6.32
N ILE A 149 6.38 7.00 6.36
CA ILE A 149 6.63 6.14 5.21
C ILE A 149 5.30 5.71 4.57
N LEU A 150 4.34 5.29 5.40
CA LEU A 150 3.03 4.85 4.92
C LEU A 150 2.19 6.02 4.42
N SER A 151 2.30 7.19 5.05
CA SER A 151 1.63 8.42 4.57
C SER A 151 2.12 8.81 3.17
N ARG A 152 3.43 8.74 2.93
CA ARG A 152 4.01 8.97 1.58
C ARG A 152 3.54 7.95 0.56
N LEU A 153 3.52 6.66 0.93
CA LEU A 153 3.03 5.62 0.04
C LEU A 153 1.55 5.81 -0.30
N LEU A 154 0.74 6.21 0.68
CA LEU A 154 -0.68 6.50 0.49
C LEU A 154 -0.89 7.73 -0.42
N GLN A 155 -0.05 8.76 -0.30
CA GLN A 155 -0.05 9.92 -1.17
C GLN A 155 0.30 9.54 -2.64
N GLU A 156 1.31 8.69 -2.84
CA GLU A 156 1.66 8.15 -4.17
C GLU A 156 0.56 7.26 -4.78
N ALA A 157 -0.34 6.75 -3.95
CA ALA A 157 -1.51 5.98 -4.34
C ALA A 157 -2.77 6.85 -4.53
N ASP A 158 -2.66 8.18 -4.58
CA ASP A 158 -3.81 9.10 -4.62
C ASP A 158 -4.81 8.86 -3.48
N TYR A 159 -4.32 8.51 -2.30
CA TYR A 159 -5.12 8.14 -1.11
C TYR A 159 -6.02 6.91 -1.28
N ASP A 160 -5.77 6.10 -2.30
CA ASP A 160 -6.43 4.82 -2.50
C ASP A 160 -5.71 3.74 -1.67
N VAL A 161 -6.33 3.32 -0.57
CA VAL A 161 -5.76 2.31 0.36
C VAL A 161 -5.51 0.98 -0.35
N ALA A 162 -6.44 0.53 -1.20
CA ALA A 162 -6.30 -0.74 -1.91
C ALA A 162 -5.11 -0.75 -2.89
N LYS A 163 -4.79 0.39 -3.49
CA LYS A 163 -3.58 0.55 -4.30
C LYS A 163 -2.34 0.63 -3.42
N ALA A 164 -2.40 1.38 -2.31
CA ALA A 164 -1.28 1.54 -1.38
C ALA A 164 -0.84 0.20 -0.78
N GLU A 165 -1.76 -0.70 -0.41
CA GLU A 165 -1.48 -2.05 0.10
C GLU A 165 -0.62 -2.91 -0.84
N ARG A 166 -0.63 -2.59 -2.13
CA ARG A 166 0.17 -3.27 -3.16
C ARG A 166 1.44 -2.53 -3.53
N GLY A 167 1.67 -1.37 -2.91
CA GLY A 167 2.79 -0.50 -3.17
C GLY A 167 4.13 -1.10 -2.74
N ILE A 168 5.19 -0.49 -3.24
CA ILE A 168 6.57 -0.85 -2.91
C ILE A 168 7.23 0.33 -2.20
N VAL A 169 7.78 0.07 -1.03
CA VAL A 169 8.62 1.02 -0.29
C VAL A 169 10.08 0.62 -0.46
N PHE A 170 10.91 1.54 -0.89
CA PHE A 170 12.36 1.39 -0.94
C PHE A 170 12.98 2.25 0.16
N ILE A 171 13.61 1.59 1.14
CA ILE A 171 14.31 2.25 2.23
C ILE A 171 15.79 2.25 1.91
N ASP A 172 16.33 3.45 1.66
CA ASP A 172 17.75 3.63 1.35
C ASP A 172 18.56 3.89 2.64
N GLU A 173 19.85 3.68 2.57
CA GLU A 173 20.82 3.94 3.64
C GLU A 173 20.50 3.29 5.01
N ILE A 174 19.83 2.14 5.02
CA ILE A 174 19.42 1.45 6.25
C ILE A 174 20.61 1.08 7.15
N ASP A 175 21.81 0.95 6.58
CA ASP A 175 23.06 0.70 7.32
C ASP A 175 23.48 1.87 8.21
N LYS A 176 22.97 3.07 7.96
CA LYS A 176 23.32 4.27 8.75
C LYS A 176 22.63 4.32 10.11
N ILE A 177 21.44 3.75 10.23
CA ILE A 177 20.72 3.67 11.51
C ILE A 177 21.29 2.61 12.47
N SER A 178 22.23 1.79 12.03
CA SER A 178 22.88 0.77 12.88
C SER A 178 24.03 1.30 13.71
N ARG A 179 24.44 2.56 13.52
CA ARG A 179 25.55 3.15 14.26
C ARG A 179 25.14 3.45 15.70
N LYS A 180 25.64 2.66 16.66
CA LYS A 180 25.65 3.06 18.08
C LYS A 180 26.47 4.33 18.18
N SER A 181 25.92 5.37 18.80
CA SER A 181 26.74 6.48 19.26
C SER A 181 27.73 5.91 20.32
N ASP A 182 29.01 6.15 20.14
CA ASP A 182 30.07 5.73 21.13
C ASP A 182 29.92 6.43 22.49
N ASN A 183 28.92 7.29 22.65
CA ASN A 183 28.61 7.94 23.91
C ASN A 183 27.54 7.15 24.67
N PRO A 184 27.87 6.50 25.79
CA PRO A 184 26.91 5.90 26.70
C PRO A 184 26.19 6.99 27.53
N SER A 185 25.66 8.01 26.90
CA SER A 185 24.77 8.95 27.58
C SER A 185 23.45 8.26 27.85
N ILE A 186 22.90 8.50 29.04
CA ILE A 186 21.65 7.95 29.59
C ILE A 186 20.43 8.35 28.76
N THR A 187 20.60 9.02 27.64
CA THR A 187 19.55 9.42 26.69
C THR A 187 19.26 8.31 25.68
N ARG A 188 18.01 7.90 25.64
CA ARG A 188 17.47 6.96 24.65
C ARG A 188 17.92 7.36 23.24
N ASP A 189 18.48 6.42 22.49
CA ASP A 189 18.91 6.66 21.11
C ASP A 189 17.68 6.64 20.18
N VAL A 190 17.14 7.83 19.95
CA VAL A 190 15.90 8.05 19.16
C VAL A 190 16.12 8.00 17.65
N SER A 191 17.37 8.03 17.21
CA SER A 191 17.74 8.00 15.79
C SER A 191 18.32 6.65 15.35
N GLY A 192 18.69 5.79 16.27
CA GLY A 192 19.26 4.48 16.01
C GLY A 192 18.32 3.34 16.40
N GLU A 193 18.40 2.89 17.66
CA GLU A 193 17.63 1.74 18.15
C GLU A 193 16.11 1.98 18.11
N GLY A 194 15.64 3.20 18.42
CA GLY A 194 14.23 3.55 18.40
C GLY A 194 13.63 3.43 16.98
N VAL A 195 14.37 3.91 15.98
CA VAL A 195 13.97 3.77 14.56
C VAL A 195 13.95 2.31 14.13
N GLN A 196 14.97 1.51 14.51
CA GLN A 196 15.00 0.07 14.19
C GLN A 196 13.78 -0.66 14.77
N GLN A 197 13.40 -0.38 16.01
CA GLN A 197 12.24 -1.00 16.67
C GLN A 197 10.92 -0.57 15.99
N ALA A 198 10.79 0.70 15.61
CA ALA A 198 9.62 1.19 14.89
C ALA A 198 9.50 0.55 13.49
N MET A 199 10.63 0.44 12.76
CA MET A 199 10.67 -0.24 11.48
C MET A 199 10.33 -1.72 11.57
N LEU A 200 10.79 -2.40 12.64
CA LEU A 200 10.46 -3.81 12.88
C LEU A 200 8.96 -4.02 13.00
N LYS A 201 8.24 -3.14 13.69
CA LYS A 201 6.76 -3.18 13.77
C LYS A 201 6.10 -3.08 12.40
N LEU A 202 6.60 -2.21 11.50
CA LEU A 202 6.09 -2.11 10.13
C LEU A 202 6.36 -3.40 9.34
N LEU A 203 7.52 -4.00 9.50
CA LEU A 203 7.92 -5.23 8.81
C LEU A 203 7.11 -6.44 9.29
N GLU A 204 6.81 -6.51 10.59
CA GLU A 204 6.01 -7.58 11.20
C GLU A 204 4.51 -7.48 10.88
N GLY A 205 4.04 -6.34 10.38
CA GLY A 205 2.66 -6.16 9.96
C GLY A 205 1.72 -5.71 11.10
N SER A 206 2.23 -4.93 12.05
CA SER A 206 1.39 -4.30 13.07
C SER A 206 0.46 -3.22 12.48
N VAL A 207 -0.66 -2.97 13.14
CA VAL A 207 -1.56 -1.87 12.78
C VAL A 207 -0.90 -0.54 13.12
N VAL A 208 -0.79 0.33 12.14
CA VAL A 208 -0.19 1.66 12.27
C VAL A 208 -1.24 2.73 11.96
N ASN A 209 -1.33 3.73 12.82
CA ASN A 209 -2.19 4.89 12.57
C ASN A 209 -1.48 5.85 11.61
N VAL A 210 -2.06 6.04 10.43
CA VAL A 210 -1.57 7.02 9.45
C VAL A 210 -2.37 8.30 9.65
N PRO A 211 -1.75 9.41 10.12
CA PRO A 211 -2.47 10.65 10.31
C PRO A 211 -2.95 11.18 8.96
N PRO A 212 -4.20 11.67 8.86
CA PRO A 212 -4.65 12.40 7.70
C PRO A 212 -3.86 13.71 7.63
N GLN A 213 -3.26 14.01 6.47
CA GLN A 213 -2.64 15.29 6.19
C GLN A 213 -3.68 16.28 5.69
#